data_f199637fa459da23ea2d407e28ca53ea
#
_entry.id   f199637fa459da23ea2d407e28ca53ea
#
_cell.length_a   1.000
_cell.length_b   1.000
_cell.length_c   1.000
_cell.angle_alpha   90.00
_cell.angle_beta   90.00
_cell.angle_gamma   90.00
#
_symmetry.space_group_name_H-M   'P 1'
#
loop_
_entity.id
_entity.type
_entity.pdbx_description
1 polymer ?
#
loop_
_entity_poly.entity_id
_entity_poly.type
_entity_poly.pdbx_seq_one_letter_code
_entity_poly.pdbx_strand_id
1 'polypeptide(L)'
;MDERIEAVQRMQDYIESNLDQDISLANLAKAAGYSPWYSYRLFQSLLHMTPAVYIRRLRLSKSALRLRDEKVKIIDVAYDSGFESVDGYQRAFYKEFGCNPYEYSVNPMPIYLFKPYGVKYSKRKDSKEMSEVKSVFVQIVEKPERKVIIKRGKTATEYFKYCEEVGCDVW
;
A
#
# COMPACT_ATOMS: atom_id res chain seq x y z
N MET A 1 17.19 -10.48 17.01
CA MET A 1 15.94 -10.41 16.23
C MET A 1 15.81 -11.76 15.52
N ASP A 2 14.61 -12.22 15.19
CA ASP A 2 14.45 -13.52 14.49
C ASP A 2 14.98 -13.38 13.06
N GLU A 3 16.00 -14.16 12.70
CA GLU A 3 16.67 -14.08 11.39
C GLU A 3 15.69 -14.28 10.21
N ARG A 4 14.62 -15.05 10.41
CA ARG A 4 13.55 -15.24 9.42
C ARG A 4 12.79 -13.96 9.14
N ILE A 5 12.55 -13.14 10.17
CA ILE A 5 11.89 -11.84 10.03
C ILE A 5 12.79 -10.87 9.31
N GLU A 6 14.08 -10.87 9.63
CA GLU A 6 15.06 -10.03 8.96
C GLU A 6 15.19 -10.40 7.47
N ALA A 7 15.16 -11.69 7.15
CA ALA A 7 15.19 -12.16 5.77
C ALA A 7 13.97 -11.67 4.97
N VAL A 8 12.77 -11.74 5.54
CA VAL A 8 11.56 -11.22 4.87
C VAL A 8 11.59 -9.69 4.80
N GLN A 9 12.13 -9.02 5.81
CA GLN A 9 12.33 -7.57 5.74
C GLN A 9 13.26 -7.18 4.60
N ARG A 10 14.39 -7.88 4.42
CA ARG A 10 15.29 -7.64 3.28
C ARG A 10 14.59 -7.86 1.93
N MET A 11 13.69 -8.85 1.83
CA MET A 11 12.88 -9.03 0.61
C MET A 11 11.92 -7.86 0.39
N GLN A 12 11.26 -7.35 1.43
CA GLN A 12 10.38 -6.17 1.34
C GLN A 12 11.18 -4.93 0.90
N ASP A 13 12.31 -4.67 1.54
CA ASP A 13 13.20 -3.54 1.22
C ASP A 13 13.71 -3.63 -0.25
N TYR A 14 14.04 -4.84 -0.70
CA TYR A 14 14.44 -5.08 -2.09
C TYR A 14 13.28 -4.79 -3.06
N ILE A 15 12.06 -5.23 -2.76
CA ILE A 15 10.88 -4.96 -3.58
C ILE A 15 10.63 -3.47 -3.68
N GLU A 16 10.64 -2.75 -2.56
CA GLU A 16 10.42 -1.30 -2.54
C GLU A 16 11.45 -0.54 -3.37
N SER A 17 12.72 -0.92 -3.25
CA SER A 17 13.82 -0.28 -3.98
C SER A 17 13.86 -0.59 -5.47
N ASN A 18 13.19 -1.67 -5.92
CA ASN A 18 13.24 -2.14 -7.31
C ASN A 18 11.86 -2.29 -7.94
N LEU A 19 10.84 -1.60 -7.42
CA LEU A 19 9.44 -1.82 -7.80
C LEU A 19 9.17 -1.59 -9.30
N ASP A 20 9.94 -0.71 -9.93
CA ASP A 20 9.83 -0.35 -11.35
C ASP A 20 10.62 -1.30 -12.28
N GLN A 21 11.31 -2.29 -11.71
CA GLN A 21 12.11 -3.27 -12.44
C GLN A 21 11.45 -4.65 -12.42
N ASP A 22 11.96 -5.57 -13.24
CA ASP A 22 11.54 -6.97 -13.13
C ASP A 22 12.11 -7.62 -11.87
N ILE A 23 11.23 -8.09 -11.00
CA ILE A 23 11.58 -8.70 -9.72
C ILE A 23 11.30 -10.19 -9.78
N SER A 24 12.36 -10.98 -9.94
CA SER A 24 12.27 -12.44 -9.92
C SER A 24 12.33 -13.01 -8.49
N LEU A 25 11.82 -14.23 -8.31
CA LEU A 25 11.99 -14.95 -7.06
C LEU A 25 13.47 -15.21 -6.72
N ALA A 26 14.33 -15.35 -7.72
CA ALA A 26 15.77 -15.50 -7.52
C ALA A 26 16.41 -14.25 -6.91
N ASN A 27 15.98 -13.05 -7.33
CA ASN A 27 16.42 -11.80 -6.73
C ASN A 27 16.01 -11.70 -5.26
N LEU A 28 14.78 -12.07 -4.95
CA LEU A 28 14.27 -12.07 -3.57
C LEU A 28 15.00 -13.08 -2.69
N ALA A 29 15.29 -14.26 -3.23
CA ALA A 29 16.04 -15.30 -2.54
C ALA A 29 17.46 -14.84 -2.21
N LYS A 30 18.11 -14.15 -3.16
CA LYS A 30 19.44 -13.55 -2.95
C LYS A 30 19.40 -12.49 -1.85
N ALA A 31 18.40 -11.62 -1.85
CA ALA A 31 18.21 -10.62 -0.81
C ALA A 31 17.94 -11.24 0.57
N ALA A 32 17.17 -12.33 0.61
CA ALA A 32 16.86 -13.07 1.84
C ALA A 32 18.07 -13.85 2.40
N GLY A 33 19.01 -14.26 1.54
CA GLY A 33 20.09 -15.18 1.90
C GLY A 33 19.68 -16.64 1.99
N TYR A 34 18.60 -17.03 1.29
CA TYR A 34 18.03 -18.38 1.32
C TYR A 34 17.75 -18.92 -0.09
N SER A 35 17.37 -20.19 -0.18
CA SER A 35 16.94 -20.77 -1.46
C SER A 35 15.61 -20.13 -1.94
N PRO A 36 15.33 -20.10 -3.26
CA PRO A 36 14.11 -19.51 -3.79
C PRO A 36 12.83 -20.10 -3.19
N TRP A 37 12.79 -21.43 -3.05
CA TRP A 37 11.62 -22.11 -2.49
C TRP A 37 11.40 -21.78 -1.01
N TYR A 38 12.46 -21.74 -0.21
CA TYR A 38 12.36 -21.39 1.21
C TYR A 38 11.98 -19.92 1.39
N SER A 39 12.56 -19.02 0.60
CA SER A 39 12.22 -17.59 0.60
C SER A 39 10.75 -17.35 0.26
N TYR A 40 10.22 -18.05 -0.75
CA TYR A 40 8.80 -17.98 -1.09
C TYR A 40 7.90 -18.41 0.08
N ARG A 41 8.18 -19.57 0.69
CA ARG A 41 7.40 -20.08 1.83
C ARG A 41 7.49 -19.17 3.04
N LEU A 42 8.69 -18.66 3.32
CA LEU A 42 8.93 -17.77 4.44
C LEU A 42 8.16 -16.45 4.28
N PHE A 43 8.22 -15.85 3.08
CA PHE A 43 7.47 -14.65 2.74
C PHE A 43 5.95 -14.86 2.92
N GLN A 44 5.44 -15.97 2.36
CA GLN A 44 4.03 -16.31 2.47
C GLN A 44 3.58 -16.57 3.92
N SER A 45 4.41 -17.23 4.72
CA SER A 45 4.07 -17.56 6.11
C SER A 45 4.00 -16.32 7.02
N LEU A 46 4.84 -15.30 6.76
CA LEU A 46 4.90 -14.10 7.59
C LEU A 46 3.99 -12.96 7.10
N LEU A 47 3.75 -12.88 5.79
CA LEU A 47 2.94 -11.81 5.20
C LEU A 47 1.57 -12.29 4.69
N HIS A 48 1.25 -13.60 4.82
CA HIS A 48 0.00 -14.22 4.39
C HIS A 48 -0.38 -13.98 2.94
N MET A 49 0.62 -13.67 2.09
CA MET A 49 0.47 -13.49 0.64
C MET A 49 1.76 -13.85 -0.09
N THR A 50 1.63 -14.20 -1.37
CA THR A 50 2.80 -14.52 -2.19
C THR A 50 3.57 -13.26 -2.59
N PRO A 51 4.90 -13.35 -2.88
CA PRO A 51 5.68 -12.22 -3.38
C PRO A 51 5.07 -11.58 -4.63
N ALA A 52 4.57 -12.37 -5.58
CA ALA A 52 3.96 -11.86 -6.80
C ALA A 52 2.68 -11.03 -6.53
N VAL A 53 1.85 -11.48 -5.59
CA VAL A 53 0.65 -10.72 -5.17
C VAL A 53 1.06 -9.43 -4.48
N TYR A 54 2.06 -9.48 -3.60
CA TYR A 54 2.58 -8.32 -2.88
C TYR A 54 3.12 -7.25 -3.84
N ILE A 55 3.98 -7.63 -4.79
CA ILE A 55 4.54 -6.73 -5.80
C ILE A 55 3.43 -6.12 -6.65
N ARG A 56 2.49 -6.94 -7.14
CA ARG A 56 1.37 -6.46 -7.96
C ARG A 56 0.51 -5.43 -7.23
N ARG A 57 0.17 -5.67 -5.95
CA ARG A 57 -0.62 -4.73 -5.15
C ARG A 57 0.10 -3.41 -4.90
N LEU A 58 1.42 -3.44 -4.67
CA LEU A 58 2.24 -2.24 -4.58
C LEU A 58 2.26 -1.45 -5.88
N ARG A 59 2.48 -2.12 -7.01
CA ARG A 59 2.47 -1.50 -8.34
C ARG A 59 1.11 -0.87 -8.67
N LEU A 60 0.01 -1.57 -8.38
CA LEU A 60 -1.34 -1.02 -8.54
C LEU A 60 -1.57 0.21 -7.65
N SER A 61 -1.13 0.17 -6.40
CA SER A 61 -1.25 1.33 -5.50
C SER A 61 -0.44 2.53 -5.98
N LYS A 62 0.79 2.30 -6.49
CA LYS A 62 1.62 3.35 -7.10
C LYS A 62 0.95 3.91 -8.38
N SER A 63 0.40 3.03 -9.22
CA SER A 63 -0.29 3.44 -10.45
C SER A 63 -1.54 4.28 -10.15
N ALA A 64 -2.30 3.93 -9.12
CA ALA A 64 -3.46 4.70 -8.70
C ALA A 64 -3.09 6.13 -8.25
N LEU A 65 -1.97 6.29 -7.53
CA LEU A 65 -1.47 7.61 -7.15
C LEU A 65 -1.10 8.44 -8.39
N ARG A 66 -0.42 7.84 -9.37
CA ARG A 66 -0.07 8.53 -10.63
C ARG A 66 -1.32 8.95 -11.41
N LEU A 67 -2.31 8.07 -11.53
CA LEU A 67 -3.57 8.40 -12.21
C LEU A 67 -4.34 9.53 -11.53
N ARG A 68 -4.23 9.65 -10.20
CA ARG A 68 -4.87 10.73 -9.44
C ARG A 68 -4.14 12.06 -9.57
N ASP A 69 -2.81 12.03 -9.51
CA ASP A 69 -1.98 13.23 -9.34
C ASP A 69 -1.40 13.75 -10.65
N GLU A 70 -1.33 12.93 -11.70
CA GLU A 70 -0.71 13.24 -12.98
C GLU A 70 -1.70 13.12 -14.15
N LYS A 71 -1.51 13.94 -15.18
CA LYS A 71 -2.23 13.82 -16.46
C LYS A 71 -1.50 12.83 -17.38
N VAL A 72 -1.66 11.53 -17.13
CA VAL A 72 -0.99 10.46 -17.86
C VAL A 72 -2.01 9.57 -18.58
N LYS A 73 -1.57 8.92 -19.66
CA LYS A 73 -2.40 7.96 -20.38
C LYS A 73 -2.44 6.63 -19.64
N ILE A 74 -3.59 5.98 -19.62
CA ILE A 74 -3.77 4.66 -18.97
C ILE A 74 -2.79 3.63 -19.53
N ILE A 75 -2.52 3.68 -20.85
CA ILE A 75 -1.60 2.76 -21.50
C ILE A 75 -0.17 2.89 -20.94
N ASP A 76 0.31 4.11 -20.76
CA ASP A 76 1.65 4.36 -20.24
C ASP A 76 1.77 3.85 -18.79
N VAL A 77 0.76 4.16 -17.97
CA VAL A 77 0.70 3.70 -16.58
C VAL A 77 0.65 2.16 -16.48
N ALA A 78 -0.07 1.50 -17.39
CA ALA A 78 -0.17 0.05 -17.41
C ALA A 78 1.20 -0.61 -17.64
N TYR A 79 1.92 -0.17 -18.67
CA TYR A 79 3.24 -0.72 -19.01
C TYR A 79 4.29 -0.36 -17.95
N ASP A 80 4.33 0.89 -17.48
CA ASP A 80 5.23 1.33 -16.40
C ASP A 80 4.99 0.57 -15.08
N SER A 81 3.77 0.08 -14.87
CA SER A 81 3.42 -0.76 -13.72
C SER A 81 3.74 -2.25 -13.93
N GLY A 82 4.40 -2.60 -15.04
CA GLY A 82 4.85 -3.96 -15.34
C GLY A 82 3.74 -4.90 -15.81
N PHE A 83 2.67 -4.37 -16.42
CA PHE A 83 1.65 -5.19 -17.06
C PHE A 83 1.94 -5.37 -18.56
N GLU A 84 1.72 -6.57 -19.07
CA GLU A 84 1.95 -6.92 -20.47
C GLU A 84 0.85 -6.37 -21.40
N SER A 85 -0.31 -5.99 -20.85
CA SER A 85 -1.42 -5.44 -21.60
C SER A 85 -2.28 -4.49 -20.77
N VAL A 86 -2.92 -3.54 -21.47
CA VAL A 86 -3.86 -2.60 -20.86
C VAL A 86 -5.07 -3.33 -20.26
N ASP A 87 -5.58 -4.34 -20.94
CA ASP A 87 -6.72 -5.13 -20.45
C ASP A 87 -6.38 -5.89 -19.17
N GLY A 88 -5.17 -6.45 -19.10
CA GLY A 88 -4.66 -7.09 -17.88
C GLY A 88 -4.56 -6.13 -16.70
N TYR A 89 -4.06 -4.93 -16.98
CA TYR A 89 -3.98 -3.86 -16.00
C TYR A 89 -5.38 -3.42 -15.52
N GLN A 90 -6.30 -3.13 -16.44
CA GLN A 90 -7.67 -2.68 -16.11
C GLN A 90 -8.40 -3.71 -15.23
N ARG A 91 -8.32 -4.99 -15.58
CA ARG A 91 -8.92 -6.07 -14.78
C ARG A 91 -8.29 -6.17 -13.39
N ALA A 92 -6.97 -6.04 -13.29
CA ALA A 92 -6.27 -6.09 -12.01
C ALA A 92 -6.60 -4.87 -11.14
N PHE A 93 -6.66 -3.68 -11.74
CA PHE A 93 -7.03 -2.44 -11.07
C PHE A 93 -8.46 -2.50 -10.54
N TYR A 94 -9.41 -2.94 -11.38
CA TYR A 94 -10.81 -3.10 -10.97
C TYR A 94 -10.95 -4.11 -9.83
N LYS A 95 -10.22 -5.23 -9.91
CA LYS A 95 -10.23 -6.26 -8.85
C LYS A 95 -9.69 -5.73 -7.51
N GLU A 96 -8.69 -4.87 -7.53
CA GLU A 96 -8.06 -4.33 -6.32
C GLU A 96 -8.86 -3.17 -5.73
N PHE A 97 -9.42 -2.28 -6.56
CA PHE A 97 -10.00 -1.01 -6.11
C PHE A 97 -11.52 -0.89 -6.35
N GLY A 98 -12.13 -1.80 -7.10
CA GLY A 98 -13.58 -1.78 -7.38
C GLY A 98 -14.02 -0.74 -8.39
N CYS A 99 -13.10 -0.06 -9.07
CA CYS A 99 -13.40 0.97 -10.08
C CYS A 99 -12.51 0.83 -11.32
N ASN A 100 -12.94 1.39 -12.45
CA ASN A 100 -12.16 1.42 -13.67
C ASN A 100 -11.04 2.48 -13.56
N PRO A 101 -9.79 2.21 -14.01
CA PRO A 101 -8.69 3.17 -13.93
C PRO A 101 -8.95 4.47 -14.71
N TYR A 102 -9.71 4.42 -15.83
CA TYR A 102 -10.09 5.63 -16.56
C TYR A 102 -11.06 6.50 -15.75
N GLU A 103 -12.13 5.90 -15.21
CA GLU A 103 -13.09 6.60 -14.35
C GLU A 103 -12.39 7.22 -13.14
N TYR A 104 -11.49 6.45 -12.53
CA TYR A 104 -10.71 6.92 -11.40
C TYR A 104 -9.79 8.09 -11.76
N SER A 105 -9.18 8.10 -12.94
CA SER A 105 -8.31 9.20 -13.39
C SER A 105 -9.06 10.51 -13.65
N VAL A 106 -10.33 10.40 -14.09
CA VAL A 106 -11.20 11.55 -14.37
C VAL A 106 -11.82 12.11 -13.07
N ASN A 107 -12.28 11.21 -12.21
CA ASN A 107 -12.93 11.56 -10.94
C ASN A 107 -12.42 10.65 -9.82
N PRO A 108 -11.27 10.99 -9.19
CA PRO A 108 -10.69 10.16 -8.13
C PRO A 108 -11.60 10.03 -6.92
N MET A 109 -12.01 8.81 -6.62
CA MET A 109 -12.76 8.46 -5.42
C MET A 109 -11.84 7.92 -4.32
N PRO A 110 -12.25 7.90 -3.06
CA PRO A 110 -11.50 7.23 -1.99
C PRO A 110 -11.33 5.73 -2.25
N ILE A 111 -10.08 5.25 -2.30
CA ILE A 111 -9.72 3.85 -2.46
C ILE A 111 -8.72 3.43 -1.40
N TYR A 112 -8.68 2.14 -1.08
CA TYR A 112 -7.71 1.58 -0.14
C TYR A 112 -6.41 1.21 -0.87
N LEU A 113 -5.37 2.02 -0.67
CA LEU A 113 -4.04 1.71 -1.18
C LEU A 113 -3.36 0.65 -0.33
N PHE A 114 -2.71 -0.32 -0.99
CA PHE A 114 -1.89 -1.29 -0.32
C PHE A 114 -0.57 -0.64 0.14
N LYS A 115 -0.46 -0.40 1.45
CA LYS A 115 0.76 0.11 2.12
C LYS A 115 1.16 -0.89 3.20
N PRO A 116 1.99 -1.88 2.86
CA PRO A 116 2.41 -2.86 3.84
C PRO A 116 3.39 -2.26 4.85
N TYR A 117 3.27 -2.69 6.09
CA TYR A 117 4.28 -2.41 7.11
C TYR A 117 5.45 -3.40 6.97
N GLY A 118 6.66 -2.96 7.32
CA GLY A 118 7.79 -3.87 7.43
C GLY A 118 7.48 -4.99 8.43
N VAL A 119 7.75 -6.24 8.04
CA VAL A 119 7.42 -7.42 8.85
C VAL A 119 8.07 -7.38 10.24
N LYS A 120 9.21 -6.70 10.38
CA LYS A 120 9.89 -6.47 11.67
C LYS A 120 9.05 -5.72 12.70
N TYR A 121 8.04 -4.96 12.24
CA TYR A 121 7.12 -4.22 13.11
C TYR A 121 5.84 -5.00 13.42
N SER A 122 5.57 -6.10 12.73
CA SER A 122 4.36 -6.92 12.89
C SER A 122 4.31 -7.67 14.23
N LYS A 123 5.46 -8.02 14.82
CA LYS A 123 5.55 -8.79 16.08
C LYS A 123 5.12 -8.04 17.35
N ARG A 124 4.85 -6.74 17.29
CA ARG A 124 4.37 -6.01 18.48
C ARG A 124 2.93 -6.35 18.90
N LYS A 125 2.21 -7.16 18.12
CA LYS A 125 0.81 -7.54 18.43
C LYS A 125 0.67 -8.74 19.38
N ASP A 126 1.74 -9.52 19.64
CA ASP A 126 1.68 -10.74 20.45
C ASP A 126 2.08 -10.56 21.92
N SER A 127 2.49 -9.37 22.35
CA SER A 127 2.67 -9.11 23.77
C SER A 127 1.33 -8.75 24.40
N LYS A 128 0.87 -9.55 25.34
CA LYS A 128 -0.38 -9.45 26.12
C LYS A 128 -0.56 -8.18 26.95
N GLU A 129 0.19 -7.12 26.67
CA GLU A 129 0.10 -5.81 27.33
C GLU A 129 0.03 -4.68 26.32
N MET A 130 -1.02 -4.68 25.52
CA MET A 130 -1.47 -3.44 24.87
C MET A 130 -2.92 -3.19 25.24
N SER A 131 -3.10 -2.58 26.43
CA SER A 131 -4.26 -1.76 26.71
C SER A 131 -4.47 -0.78 25.56
N GLU A 132 -5.58 -0.96 24.82
CA GLU A 132 -6.26 0.04 23.99
C GLU A 132 -5.42 1.13 23.30
N VAL A 133 -4.43 0.77 22.51
CA VAL A 133 -3.94 1.69 21.50
C VAL A 133 -4.81 1.51 20.26
N LYS A 134 -5.81 2.36 20.13
CA LYS A 134 -6.58 2.50 18.89
C LYS A 134 -5.58 2.77 17.76
N SER A 135 -5.59 1.94 16.73
CA SER A 135 -4.72 2.10 15.55
C SER A 135 -5.03 3.45 14.91
N VAL A 136 -4.15 4.41 15.08
CA VAL A 136 -4.24 5.69 14.36
C VAL A 136 -3.60 5.48 12.99
N PHE A 137 -4.41 5.46 11.95
CA PHE A 137 -3.90 5.51 10.59
C PHE A 137 -3.45 6.93 10.28
N VAL A 138 -2.14 7.14 10.21
CA VAL A 138 -1.58 8.41 9.74
C VAL A 138 -1.13 8.22 8.30
N GLN A 139 -1.78 8.89 7.38
CA GLN A 139 -1.34 9.02 6.00
C GLN A 139 -0.61 10.35 5.86
N ILE A 140 0.70 10.31 5.67
CA ILE A 140 1.49 11.49 5.30
C ILE A 140 1.45 11.59 3.78
N VAL A 141 0.79 12.62 3.27
CA VAL A 141 0.74 12.92 1.84
C VAL A 141 1.40 14.28 1.66
N GLU A 142 2.56 14.32 0.99
CA GLU A 142 3.12 15.58 0.52
C GLU A 142 2.25 16.11 -0.61
N LYS A 143 1.67 17.26 -0.41
CA LYS A 143 0.88 17.98 -1.40
C LYS A 143 1.52 19.35 -1.62
N PRO A 144 1.40 19.92 -2.83
CA PRO A 144 1.83 21.30 -3.06
C PRO A 144 1.15 22.23 -2.05
N GLU A 145 1.82 23.33 -1.76
CA GLU A 145 1.37 24.31 -0.75
C GLU A 145 -0.10 24.68 -0.93
N ARG A 146 -0.89 24.48 0.12
CA ARG A 146 -2.33 24.73 0.14
C ARG A 146 -2.68 25.54 1.38
N LYS A 147 -3.63 26.43 1.25
CA LYS A 147 -4.29 27.04 2.40
C LYS A 147 -5.25 26.00 3.00
N VAL A 148 -5.00 25.61 4.23
CA VAL A 148 -5.84 24.63 4.94
C VAL A 148 -6.55 25.34 6.08
N ILE A 149 -7.86 25.21 6.14
CA ILE A 149 -8.67 25.63 7.28
C ILE A 149 -8.75 24.45 8.23
N ILE A 150 -8.22 24.60 9.43
CA ILE A 150 -8.27 23.57 10.47
C ILE A 150 -9.26 23.99 11.54
N LYS A 151 -10.30 23.18 11.74
CA LYS A 151 -11.23 23.31 12.86
C LYS A 151 -11.02 22.12 13.79
N ARG A 152 -10.73 22.38 15.06
CA ARG A 152 -10.51 21.33 16.06
C ARG A 152 -11.74 21.21 16.95
N GLY A 153 -12.26 19.98 17.10
CA GLY A 153 -13.20 19.65 18.15
C GLY A 153 -12.50 19.71 19.53
N LYS A 154 -13.25 20.08 20.57
CA LYS A 154 -12.76 20.24 21.94
C LYS A 154 -13.22 19.12 22.87
N THR A 155 -14.35 18.53 22.59
CA THR A 155 -15.05 17.60 23.50
C THR A 155 -15.31 16.22 22.90
N ALA A 156 -15.37 16.09 21.58
CA ALA A 156 -15.69 14.84 20.92
C ALA A 156 -14.52 13.84 20.96
N THR A 157 -14.79 12.66 21.50
CA THR A 157 -13.82 11.53 21.57
C THR A 157 -14.08 10.45 20.52
N GLU A 158 -15.25 10.50 19.84
CA GLU A 158 -15.67 9.57 18.80
C GLU A 158 -15.83 10.28 17.46
N TYR A 159 -15.57 9.58 16.36
CA TYR A 159 -15.57 10.15 15.02
C TYR A 159 -16.88 10.85 14.65
N PHE A 160 -18.02 10.23 14.89
CA PHE A 160 -19.33 10.83 14.55
C PHE A 160 -19.65 12.07 15.39
N LYS A 161 -19.37 12.03 16.68
CA LYS A 161 -19.51 13.19 17.57
C LYS A 161 -18.55 14.32 17.20
N TYR A 162 -17.35 13.96 16.72
CA TYR A 162 -16.42 14.95 16.19
C TYR A 162 -16.95 15.62 14.93
N CYS A 163 -17.55 14.87 14.02
CA CYS A 163 -18.19 15.41 12.82
C CYS A 163 -19.36 16.35 13.16
N GLU A 164 -20.18 16.02 14.14
CA GLU A 164 -21.24 16.90 14.64
C GLU A 164 -20.69 18.20 15.25
N GLU A 165 -19.63 18.10 16.07
CA GLU A 165 -19.01 19.25 16.72
C GLU A 165 -18.34 20.21 15.74
N VAL A 166 -17.62 19.71 14.74
CA VAL A 166 -16.86 20.53 13.77
C VAL A 166 -17.67 20.93 12.54
N GLY A 167 -18.83 20.29 12.30
CA GLY A 167 -19.67 20.49 11.13
C GLY A 167 -19.01 19.83 9.91
N CYS A 168 -19.33 18.57 9.62
CA CYS A 168 -18.82 17.85 8.43
C CYS A 168 -19.67 18.13 7.17
N ASP A 169 -20.25 19.31 7.04
CA ASP A 169 -21.04 19.71 5.87
C ASP A 169 -20.16 20.19 4.68
N VAL A 170 -18.87 19.88 4.72
CA VAL A 170 -17.92 20.31 3.68
C VAL A 170 -17.53 19.09 2.86
N TRP A 171 -18.42 18.71 1.96
CA TRP A 171 -18.12 17.82 0.82
C TRP A 171 -18.42 18.52 -0.49
#